data_a4453177d17945d57d5202c515bdf071
#
_entry.id   a4453177d17945d57d5202c515bdf071
#
_cell.length_a   1.000
_cell.length_b   1.000
_cell.length_c   1.000
_cell.angle_alpha   90.00
_cell.angle_beta   90.00
_cell.angle_gamma   90.00
#
_symmetry.space_group_name_H-M   'P 1'
#
loop_
_entity.id
_entity.type
_entity.pdbx_description
1 polymer ?
#
loop_
_entity_poly.entity_id
_entity_poly.type
_entity_poly.pdbx_seq_one_letter_code
_entity_poly.pdbx_strand_id
1 'polypeptide(L)'
;MEKYLDRCINSILNQTFLDFELILVDDGSPDNCPQMCDSWSGRDARIKVIHKANGGASSSRNAGLKIARGEYIAFVDSDDWVAPQMYQTLYSMAVKNHADMAMCGMKTFSGELPRVIKIADRQDTELWKTNDLLNHFFRVNGESDTHTVCNKLIKASLLKGYCFIEGRMNEDVEACYYLASRVKSATITRKCLYYYYVNKDGVTQSKFTAKKLDLLYIWNEVQEKVQKELPEYQYV
;
A
#
# COMPACT_ATOMS: atom_id res chain seq x y z
N MET A 1 -16.53 -8.45 -2.30
CA MET A 1 -15.16 -8.70 -1.76
C MET A 1 -15.09 -9.88 -0.80
N GLU A 2 -16.22 -10.40 -0.31
CA GLU A 2 -16.32 -11.45 0.70
C GLU A 2 -15.46 -12.71 0.45
N LYS A 3 -15.32 -13.13 -0.80
CA LYS A 3 -14.50 -14.32 -1.18
C LYS A 3 -12.99 -14.16 -0.97
N TYR A 4 -12.49 -12.94 -0.76
CA TYR A 4 -11.06 -12.65 -0.59
C TYR A 4 -10.70 -12.19 0.81
N LEU A 5 -11.64 -11.56 1.51
CA LEU A 5 -11.42 -10.85 2.77
C LEU A 5 -10.81 -11.76 3.87
N ASP A 6 -11.30 -12.99 4.03
CA ASP A 6 -10.76 -13.93 5.01
C ASP A 6 -9.29 -14.26 4.75
N ARG A 7 -8.89 -14.43 3.48
CA ARG A 7 -7.51 -14.68 3.11
C ARG A 7 -6.62 -13.47 3.47
N CYS A 8 -7.08 -12.27 3.14
CA CYS A 8 -6.38 -11.03 3.46
C CYS A 8 -6.15 -10.91 4.97
N ILE A 9 -7.22 -10.95 5.76
CA ILE A 9 -7.16 -10.83 7.23
C ILE A 9 -6.28 -11.91 7.84
N ASN A 10 -6.48 -13.18 7.47
CA ASN A 10 -5.65 -14.27 7.98
C ASN A 10 -4.17 -14.07 7.68
N SER A 11 -3.80 -13.55 6.50
CA SER A 11 -2.39 -13.32 6.15
C SER A 11 -1.73 -12.25 7.03
N ILE A 12 -2.51 -11.28 7.50
CA ILE A 12 -2.06 -10.22 8.41
C ILE A 12 -2.00 -10.74 9.85
N LEU A 13 -3.01 -11.47 10.32
CA LEU A 13 -3.04 -12.00 11.69
C LEU A 13 -1.96 -13.06 11.93
N ASN A 14 -1.52 -13.78 10.89
CA ASN A 14 -0.46 -14.77 10.93
C ASN A 14 0.94 -14.19 10.66
N GLN A 15 1.12 -12.89 10.77
CA GLN A 15 2.45 -12.28 10.67
C GLN A 15 3.36 -12.70 11.84
N THR A 16 4.64 -12.89 11.55
CA THR A 16 5.67 -13.16 12.57
C THR A 16 5.95 -11.94 13.45
N PHE A 17 5.67 -10.73 12.97
CA PHE A 17 5.65 -9.50 13.75
C PHE A 17 4.32 -9.41 14.49
N LEU A 18 4.33 -9.38 15.82
CA LEU A 18 3.11 -9.50 16.64
C LEU A 18 2.57 -8.17 17.18
N ASP A 19 3.41 -7.14 17.26
CA ASP A 19 3.05 -5.83 17.83
C ASP A 19 2.46 -4.92 16.75
N PHE A 20 1.18 -5.15 16.41
CA PHE A 20 0.44 -4.35 15.44
C PHE A 20 -1.04 -4.23 15.82
N GLU A 21 -1.69 -3.21 15.28
CA GLU A 21 -3.14 -3.11 15.18
C GLU A 21 -3.57 -3.29 13.71
N LEU A 22 -4.71 -3.92 13.48
CA LEU A 22 -5.33 -4.06 12.17
C LEU A 22 -6.61 -3.22 12.13
N ILE A 23 -6.67 -2.26 11.22
CA ILE A 23 -7.86 -1.42 11.04
C ILE A 23 -8.55 -1.86 9.76
N LEU A 24 -9.71 -2.49 9.90
CA LEU A 24 -10.58 -2.87 8.80
C LEU A 24 -11.53 -1.70 8.52
N VAL A 25 -11.51 -1.21 7.30
CA VAL A 25 -12.44 -0.13 6.89
C VAL A 25 -13.39 -0.70 5.84
N ASP A 26 -14.62 -0.93 6.26
CA ASP A 26 -15.71 -1.27 5.36
C ASP A 26 -16.30 0.01 4.76
N ASP A 27 -16.15 0.15 3.45
CA ASP A 27 -16.54 1.32 2.68
C ASP A 27 -17.96 1.15 2.09
N GLY A 28 -18.91 0.73 2.92
CA GLY A 28 -20.30 0.50 2.52
C GLY A 28 -20.44 -0.66 1.55
N SER A 29 -19.82 -1.78 1.84
CA SER A 29 -19.85 -2.98 1.01
C SER A 29 -21.27 -3.53 0.91
N PRO A 30 -21.74 -3.91 -0.31
CA PRO A 30 -23.10 -4.46 -0.49
C PRO A 30 -23.21 -5.97 -0.22
N ASP A 31 -22.08 -6.64 0.04
CA ASP A 31 -21.96 -8.07 0.32
C ASP A 31 -21.82 -8.35 1.84
N ASN A 32 -21.37 -9.54 2.24
CA ASN A 32 -21.22 -9.92 3.65
C ASN A 32 -19.95 -9.34 4.32
N CYS A 33 -19.16 -8.50 3.66
CA CYS A 33 -17.94 -7.94 4.24
C CYS A 33 -18.16 -7.20 5.56
N PRO A 34 -19.23 -6.39 5.77
CA PRO A 34 -19.46 -5.74 7.07
C PRO A 34 -19.53 -6.75 8.22
N GLN A 35 -20.36 -7.80 8.08
CA GLN A 35 -20.54 -8.84 9.10
C GLN A 35 -19.27 -9.67 9.33
N MET A 36 -18.48 -9.90 8.25
CA MET A 36 -17.19 -10.57 8.36
C MET A 36 -16.19 -9.72 9.17
N CYS A 37 -16.12 -8.41 8.92
CA CYS A 37 -15.28 -7.49 9.69
C CYS A 37 -15.62 -7.53 11.19
N ASP A 38 -16.92 -7.46 11.53
CA ASP A 38 -17.39 -7.54 12.92
C ASP A 38 -17.07 -8.89 13.56
N SER A 39 -17.25 -9.98 12.82
CA SER A 39 -16.91 -11.32 13.30
C SER A 39 -15.42 -11.45 13.60
N TRP A 40 -14.54 -10.87 12.76
CA TRP A 40 -13.10 -10.88 12.98
C TRP A 40 -12.70 -10.04 14.18
N SER A 41 -13.26 -8.84 14.36
CA SER A 41 -12.95 -7.97 15.50
C SER A 41 -13.40 -8.61 16.85
N GLY A 42 -14.45 -9.40 16.82
CA GLY A 42 -14.86 -10.18 18.00
C GLY A 42 -13.93 -11.34 18.39
N ARG A 43 -13.01 -11.75 17.48
CA ARG A 43 -12.08 -12.88 17.68
C ARG A 43 -10.66 -12.43 18.03
N ASP A 44 -10.25 -11.23 17.62
CA ASP A 44 -8.87 -10.75 17.83
C ASP A 44 -8.91 -9.28 18.26
N ALA A 45 -8.42 -9.00 19.47
CA ALA A 45 -8.43 -7.67 20.07
C ALA A 45 -7.53 -6.64 19.34
N ARG A 46 -6.65 -7.10 18.44
CA ARG A 46 -5.83 -6.22 17.60
C ARG A 46 -6.63 -5.57 16.49
N ILE A 47 -7.83 -6.08 16.18
CA ILE A 47 -8.69 -5.62 15.08
C ILE A 47 -9.61 -4.50 15.56
N LYS A 48 -9.63 -3.43 14.77
CA LYS A 48 -10.62 -2.34 14.86
C LYS A 48 -11.40 -2.26 13.57
N VAL A 49 -12.70 -1.98 13.63
CA VAL A 49 -13.56 -1.87 12.45
C VAL A 49 -14.12 -0.45 12.34
N ILE A 50 -14.15 0.06 11.13
CA ILE A 50 -14.86 1.29 10.76
C ILE A 50 -15.84 0.92 9.66
N HIS A 51 -17.14 1.18 9.88
CA HIS A 51 -18.15 1.15 8.83
C HIS A 51 -18.45 2.58 8.39
N LYS A 52 -18.44 2.83 7.08
CA LYS A 52 -18.74 4.15 6.52
C LYS A 52 -19.52 4.04 5.20
N ALA A 53 -20.14 5.13 4.80
CA ALA A 53 -20.72 5.22 3.46
C ALA A 53 -19.60 5.13 2.40
N ASN A 54 -19.92 4.50 1.25
CA ASN A 54 -18.96 4.30 0.17
C ASN A 54 -18.36 5.63 -0.31
N GLY A 55 -17.04 5.70 -0.29
CA GLY A 55 -16.24 6.86 -0.72
C GLY A 55 -14.98 6.47 -1.50
N GLY A 56 -14.76 5.16 -1.70
CA GLY A 56 -13.61 4.61 -2.43
C GLY A 56 -12.36 4.42 -1.59
N ALA A 57 -11.31 3.88 -2.22
CA ALA A 57 -10.07 3.47 -1.56
C ALA A 57 -9.39 4.60 -0.78
N SER A 58 -9.28 5.80 -1.36
CA SER A 58 -8.72 6.99 -0.69
C SER A 58 -9.46 7.33 0.59
N SER A 59 -10.80 7.36 0.53
CA SER A 59 -11.64 7.67 1.68
C SER A 59 -11.50 6.64 2.79
N SER A 60 -11.35 5.35 2.43
CA SER A 60 -11.10 4.27 3.37
C SER A 60 -9.73 4.38 4.01
N ARG A 61 -8.67 4.63 3.23
CA ARG A 61 -7.31 4.86 3.76
C ARG A 61 -7.26 6.07 4.67
N ASN A 62 -7.93 7.17 4.31
CA ASN A 62 -8.03 8.37 5.14
C ASN A 62 -8.76 8.10 6.47
N ALA A 63 -9.83 7.30 6.45
CA ALA A 63 -10.53 6.92 7.67
C ALA A 63 -9.65 6.06 8.60
N GLY A 64 -8.91 5.10 8.04
CA GLY A 64 -7.94 4.29 8.79
C GLY A 64 -6.83 5.14 9.41
N LEU A 65 -6.22 6.06 8.63
CA LEU A 65 -5.16 6.96 9.09
C LEU A 65 -5.57 7.82 10.28
N LYS A 66 -6.83 8.27 10.35
CA LYS A 66 -7.34 9.11 11.45
C LYS A 66 -7.29 8.43 12.82
N ILE A 67 -7.37 7.10 12.86
CA ILE A 67 -7.39 6.33 14.11
C ILE A 67 -6.15 5.48 14.34
N ALA A 68 -5.27 5.39 13.34
CA ALA A 68 -4.02 4.64 13.45
C ALA A 68 -3.10 5.23 14.52
N ARG A 69 -2.48 4.33 15.34
CA ARG A 69 -1.62 4.70 16.48
C ARG A 69 -0.20 4.15 16.36
N GLY A 70 0.04 3.28 15.39
CA GLY A 70 1.34 2.65 15.18
C GLY A 70 2.44 3.67 14.84
N GLU A 71 3.68 3.37 15.22
CA GLU A 71 4.85 4.14 14.79
C GLU A 71 5.06 4.07 13.28
N TYR A 72 4.67 2.96 12.68
CA TYR A 72 4.68 2.72 11.25
C TYR A 72 3.26 2.39 10.74
N ILE A 73 3.00 2.73 9.48
CA ILE A 73 1.74 2.46 8.77
C ILE A 73 2.04 1.58 7.57
N ALA A 74 1.17 0.61 7.34
CA ALA A 74 1.14 -0.19 6.12
C ALA A 74 -0.30 -0.28 5.60
N PHE A 75 -0.45 -0.44 4.29
CA PHE A 75 -1.74 -0.61 3.64
C PHE A 75 -1.80 -1.99 2.96
N VAL A 76 -2.96 -2.61 2.99
CA VAL A 76 -3.23 -3.87 2.28
C VAL A 76 -4.61 -3.77 1.64
N ASP A 77 -4.68 -4.05 0.34
CA ASP A 77 -5.96 -4.12 -0.35
C ASP A 77 -6.67 -5.46 -0.03
N SER A 78 -7.99 -5.42 0.09
CA SER A 78 -8.78 -6.52 0.66
C SER A 78 -8.84 -7.79 -0.20
N ASP A 79 -8.43 -7.72 -1.46
CA ASP A 79 -8.29 -8.86 -2.37
C ASP A 79 -6.86 -9.42 -2.44
N ASP A 80 -5.90 -8.77 -1.78
CA ASP A 80 -4.51 -9.16 -1.71
C ASP A 80 -4.19 -9.97 -0.43
N TRP A 81 -2.93 -10.41 -0.30
CA TRP A 81 -2.42 -11.01 0.94
C TRP A 81 -0.90 -10.85 1.03
N VAL A 82 -0.34 -11.11 2.20
CA VAL A 82 1.06 -10.87 2.51
C VAL A 82 1.78 -12.11 3.02
N ALA A 83 3.09 -12.20 2.77
CA ALA A 83 3.92 -13.28 3.30
C ALA A 83 4.01 -13.20 4.83
N PRO A 84 4.06 -14.33 5.57
CA PRO A 84 4.06 -14.33 7.03
C PRO A 84 5.16 -13.49 7.68
N GLN A 85 6.32 -13.33 7.03
CA GLN A 85 7.45 -12.55 7.53
C GLN A 85 7.55 -11.13 6.97
N MET A 86 6.55 -10.64 6.23
CA MET A 86 6.64 -9.33 5.56
C MET A 86 6.93 -8.21 6.55
N TYR A 87 6.09 -8.02 7.54
CA TYR A 87 6.24 -6.88 8.46
C TYR A 87 7.44 -7.03 9.38
N GLN A 88 7.77 -8.25 9.81
CA GLN A 88 9.02 -8.49 10.56
C GLN A 88 10.25 -8.10 9.74
N THR A 89 10.27 -8.45 8.46
CA THR A 89 11.38 -8.11 7.55
C THR A 89 11.47 -6.59 7.37
N LEU A 90 10.37 -5.95 7.01
CA LEU A 90 10.35 -4.51 6.74
C LEU A 90 10.68 -3.69 7.98
N TYR A 91 10.11 -4.05 9.14
CA TYR A 91 10.38 -3.38 10.40
C TYR A 91 11.85 -3.51 10.82
N SER A 92 12.40 -4.74 10.76
CA SER A 92 13.80 -4.96 11.09
C SER A 92 14.76 -4.16 10.19
N MET A 93 14.45 -4.08 8.90
CA MET A 93 15.23 -3.28 7.94
C MET A 93 15.12 -1.78 8.24
N ALA A 94 13.92 -1.26 8.51
CA ALA A 94 13.69 0.15 8.82
C ALA A 94 14.43 0.56 10.09
N VAL A 95 14.31 -0.21 11.18
CA VAL A 95 14.97 0.08 12.46
C VAL A 95 16.49 -0.02 12.33
N LYS A 96 17.02 -1.10 11.73
CA LYS A 96 18.47 -1.31 11.56
C LYS A 96 19.16 -0.17 10.82
N ASN A 97 18.49 0.41 9.83
CA ASN A 97 19.05 1.44 8.96
C ASN A 97 18.55 2.86 9.30
N HIS A 98 17.80 3.02 10.39
CA HIS A 98 17.16 4.28 10.77
C HIS A 98 16.39 4.91 9.60
N ALA A 99 15.71 4.06 8.82
CA ALA A 99 15.00 4.48 7.62
C ALA A 99 13.57 4.94 7.93
N ASP A 100 13.09 5.90 7.17
CA ASP A 100 11.74 6.43 7.28
C ASP A 100 10.70 5.52 6.62
N MET A 101 11.16 4.65 5.69
CA MET A 101 10.32 3.73 4.94
C MET A 101 11.09 2.43 4.64
N ALA A 102 10.38 1.33 4.58
CA ALA A 102 10.88 0.07 4.04
C ALA A 102 9.95 -0.45 2.94
N MET A 103 10.51 -1.04 1.88
CA MET A 103 9.75 -1.58 0.75
C MET A 103 10.17 -3.01 0.43
N CYS A 104 9.22 -3.81 -0.05
CA CYS A 104 9.50 -5.14 -0.57
C CYS A 104 9.01 -5.30 -2.01
N GLY A 105 9.49 -6.36 -2.66
CA GLY A 105 8.97 -6.78 -3.96
C GLY A 105 7.53 -7.27 -3.87
N MET A 106 6.83 -7.18 -5.00
CA MET A 106 5.48 -7.66 -5.17
C MET A 106 5.43 -8.80 -6.19
N LYS A 107 4.54 -9.77 -5.98
CA LYS A 107 4.27 -10.84 -6.92
C LYS A 107 2.80 -10.87 -7.28
N THR A 108 2.53 -10.87 -8.59
CA THR A 108 1.16 -10.89 -9.13
C THR A 108 0.67 -12.32 -9.29
N PHE A 109 -0.59 -12.55 -8.91
CA PHE A 109 -1.30 -13.81 -9.06
C PHE A 109 -2.63 -13.60 -9.78
N SER A 110 -3.05 -14.61 -10.56
CA SER A 110 -4.35 -14.64 -11.21
C SER A 110 -4.88 -16.08 -11.25
N GLY A 111 -6.19 -16.26 -11.13
CA GLY A 111 -6.82 -17.59 -11.15
C GLY A 111 -6.55 -18.40 -9.88
N GLU A 112 -6.22 -19.70 -10.04
CA GLU A 112 -5.92 -20.58 -8.91
C GLU A 112 -4.60 -20.21 -8.25
N LEU A 113 -4.60 -20.20 -6.92
CA LEU A 113 -3.42 -19.85 -6.14
C LEU A 113 -2.55 -21.10 -5.89
N PRO A 114 -1.23 -20.96 -5.95
CA PRO A 114 -0.33 -22.06 -5.63
C PRO A 114 -0.45 -22.41 -4.13
N ARG A 115 -0.39 -23.71 -3.80
CA ARG A 115 -0.43 -24.18 -2.40
C ARG A 115 0.76 -23.68 -1.57
N VAL A 116 1.90 -23.44 -2.24
CA VAL A 116 3.14 -22.96 -1.60
C VAL A 116 3.74 -21.86 -2.47
N ILE A 117 4.03 -20.73 -1.87
CA ILE A 117 4.75 -19.63 -2.52
C ILE A 117 6.20 -19.68 -2.04
N LYS A 118 7.11 -20.04 -2.94
CA LYS A 118 8.54 -19.96 -2.65
C LYS A 118 8.99 -18.52 -2.71
N ILE A 119 9.53 -18.02 -1.62
CA ILE A 119 10.19 -16.70 -1.54
C ILE A 119 11.67 -16.95 -1.84
N ALA A 120 12.19 -16.26 -2.86
CA ALA A 120 13.63 -16.35 -3.15
C ALA A 120 14.43 -15.83 -1.94
N ASP A 121 15.42 -16.61 -1.52
CA ASP A 121 16.34 -16.19 -0.45
C ASP A 121 17.36 -15.19 -1.03
N ARG A 122 16.91 -13.95 -1.20
CA ARG A 122 17.76 -12.83 -1.60
C ARG A 122 18.11 -12.04 -0.37
N GLN A 123 19.39 -11.87 -0.09
CA GLN A 123 19.87 -11.05 1.02
C GLN A 123 20.19 -9.62 0.58
N ASP A 124 19.59 -9.19 -0.51
CA ASP A 124 19.75 -7.85 -1.06
C ASP A 124 18.90 -6.84 -0.29
N THR A 125 19.56 -6.03 0.50
CA THR A 125 18.96 -4.83 1.10
C THR A 125 19.70 -3.62 0.54
N GLU A 126 18.97 -2.76 -0.13
CA GLU A 126 19.47 -1.49 -0.66
C GLU A 126 19.03 -0.34 0.26
N LEU A 127 19.86 0.66 0.41
CA LEU A 127 19.51 1.91 1.11
C LEU A 127 19.38 3.02 0.08
N TRP A 128 18.18 3.54 -0.08
CA TRP A 128 17.85 4.60 -1.01
C TRP A 128 17.64 5.92 -0.27
N LYS A 129 18.08 7.01 -0.91
CA LYS A 129 17.82 8.39 -0.49
C LYS A 129 16.69 8.98 -1.34
N THR A 130 16.28 10.19 -1.02
CA THR A 130 15.21 10.92 -1.74
C THR A 130 15.41 10.90 -3.25
N ASN A 131 16.63 11.16 -3.74
CA ASN A 131 16.90 11.17 -5.19
C ASN A 131 16.75 9.78 -5.82
N ASP A 132 17.14 8.71 -5.12
CA ASP A 132 16.96 7.34 -5.61
C ASP A 132 15.48 7.00 -5.73
N LEU A 133 14.68 7.40 -4.73
CA LEU A 133 13.23 7.21 -4.73
C LEU A 133 12.53 8.01 -5.84
N LEU A 134 12.94 9.25 -6.06
CA LEU A 134 12.40 10.09 -7.14
C LEU A 134 12.79 9.55 -8.52
N ASN A 135 14.05 9.15 -8.72
CA ASN A 135 14.49 8.51 -9.95
C ASN A 135 13.71 7.22 -10.24
N HIS A 136 13.45 6.41 -9.21
CA HIS A 136 12.63 5.22 -9.33
C HIS A 136 11.18 5.57 -9.64
N PHE A 137 10.58 6.52 -8.93
CA PHE A 137 9.21 6.98 -9.17
C PHE A 137 9.02 7.47 -10.60
N PHE A 138 9.95 8.30 -11.11
CA PHE A 138 9.92 8.83 -12.48
C PHE A 138 10.48 7.87 -13.53
N ARG A 139 10.95 6.69 -13.15
CA ARG A 139 11.53 5.67 -14.05
C ARG A 139 12.73 6.19 -14.85
N VAL A 140 13.51 7.09 -14.28
CA VAL A 140 14.66 7.72 -14.94
C VAL A 140 15.65 6.68 -15.51
N ASN A 141 15.83 5.55 -14.81
CA ASN A 141 16.73 4.47 -15.22
C ASN A 141 16.02 3.33 -15.96
N GLY A 142 14.77 3.54 -16.44
CA GLY A 142 13.99 2.53 -17.16
C GLY A 142 13.46 1.38 -16.28
N GLU A 143 13.56 1.50 -14.97
CA GLU A 143 12.97 0.53 -14.03
C GLU A 143 11.44 0.65 -14.04
N SER A 144 10.75 -0.50 -13.97
CA SER A 144 9.30 -0.50 -13.85
C SER A 144 8.92 -0.43 -12.38
N ASP A 145 8.44 0.73 -11.92
CA ASP A 145 7.78 0.82 -10.62
C ASP A 145 6.27 0.59 -10.77
N THR A 146 5.70 -0.09 -9.78
CA THR A 146 4.26 -0.08 -9.54
C THR A 146 4.00 1.00 -8.50
N HIS A 147 3.36 2.10 -8.93
CA HIS A 147 2.95 3.15 -8.01
C HIS A 147 1.88 2.61 -7.05
N THR A 148 2.31 1.98 -5.98
CA THR A 148 1.41 1.45 -4.93
C THR A 148 1.95 1.72 -3.54
N VAL A 149 1.08 1.98 -2.59
CA VAL A 149 1.43 2.15 -1.18
C VAL A 149 1.46 0.82 -0.41
N CYS A 150 0.98 -0.28 -1.03
CA CYS A 150 0.69 -1.52 -0.31
C CYS A 150 1.93 -2.37 0.05
N ASN A 151 3.00 -2.30 -0.73
CA ASN A 151 4.24 -3.04 -0.46
C ASN A 151 5.22 -2.30 0.46
N LYS A 152 4.74 -1.34 1.23
CA LYS A 152 5.55 -0.40 2.02
C LYS A 152 5.19 -0.46 3.50
N LEU A 153 6.20 -0.22 4.34
CA LEU A 153 6.06 0.11 5.76
C LEU A 153 6.58 1.54 5.94
N ILE A 154 5.71 2.47 6.31
CA ILE A 154 5.93 3.91 6.26
C ILE A 154 5.90 4.47 7.67
N LYS A 155 6.89 5.27 8.06
CA LYS A 155 6.88 5.94 9.36
C LYS A 155 5.68 6.86 9.47
N ALA A 156 4.88 6.71 10.52
CA ALA A 156 3.61 7.43 10.68
C ALA A 156 3.77 8.96 10.65
N SER A 157 4.92 9.47 11.11
CA SER A 157 5.22 10.90 11.07
C SER A 157 5.23 11.51 9.66
N LEU A 158 5.53 10.71 8.63
CA LEU A 158 5.48 11.15 7.22
C LEU A 158 4.04 11.34 6.73
N LEU A 159 3.11 10.56 7.27
CA LEU A 159 1.69 10.62 6.89
C LEU A 159 0.88 11.56 7.79
N LYS A 160 1.51 12.23 8.75
CA LYS A 160 0.84 13.19 9.62
C LYS A 160 0.40 14.41 8.81
N GLY A 161 -0.92 14.62 8.73
CA GLY A 161 -1.53 15.69 7.94
C GLY A 161 -1.63 15.39 6.44
N TYR A 162 -1.13 14.23 5.98
CA TYR A 162 -1.38 13.75 4.63
C TYR A 162 -2.81 13.23 4.48
N CYS A 163 -3.38 13.43 3.29
CA CYS A 163 -4.71 12.94 2.94
C CYS A 163 -4.70 12.44 1.50
N PHE A 164 -5.09 11.18 1.28
CA PHE A 164 -5.29 10.65 -0.07
C PHE A 164 -6.36 11.44 -0.80
N ILE A 165 -6.19 11.68 -2.09
CA ILE A 165 -7.14 12.41 -2.95
C ILE A 165 -8.40 11.55 -3.13
N GLU A 166 -9.52 11.99 -2.57
CA GLU A 166 -10.78 11.25 -2.64
C GLU A 166 -11.50 11.42 -3.99
N GLY A 167 -12.31 10.43 -4.36
CA GLY A 167 -13.15 10.46 -5.55
C GLY A 167 -12.43 10.22 -6.88
N ARG A 168 -11.12 9.97 -6.86
CA ARG A 168 -10.28 9.71 -8.04
C ARG A 168 -9.75 8.29 -8.06
N MET A 169 -9.48 7.77 -9.27
CA MET A 169 -8.71 6.55 -9.48
C MET A 169 -7.22 6.88 -9.59
N ASN A 170 -6.36 5.88 -9.34
CA ASN A 170 -4.89 5.99 -9.38
C ASN A 170 -4.32 6.98 -8.35
N GLU A 171 -4.99 7.13 -7.23
CA GLU A 171 -4.60 7.97 -6.09
C GLU A 171 -3.22 7.58 -5.53
N ASP A 172 -2.82 6.32 -5.69
CA ASP A 172 -1.53 5.80 -5.25
C ASP A 172 -0.35 6.49 -5.96
N VAL A 173 -0.53 6.99 -7.19
CA VAL A 173 0.51 7.72 -7.92
C VAL A 173 0.91 8.99 -7.14
N GLU A 174 -0.07 9.79 -6.73
CA GLU A 174 0.20 11.00 -5.95
C GLU A 174 0.78 10.67 -4.58
N ALA A 175 0.24 9.64 -3.91
CA ALA A 175 0.76 9.19 -2.62
C ALA A 175 2.21 8.71 -2.72
N CYS A 176 2.57 7.99 -3.78
CA CYS A 176 3.95 7.56 -4.03
C CYS A 176 4.89 8.74 -4.32
N TYR A 177 4.44 9.75 -5.09
CA TYR A 177 5.18 10.99 -5.27
C TYR A 177 5.40 11.72 -3.94
N TYR A 178 4.33 11.89 -3.16
CA TYR A 178 4.40 12.51 -1.84
C TYR A 178 5.44 11.83 -0.95
N LEU A 179 5.46 10.50 -0.90
CA LEU A 179 6.43 9.75 -0.13
C LEU A 179 7.85 9.90 -0.72
N ALA A 180 8.01 9.71 -2.04
CA ALA A 180 9.32 9.80 -2.69
C ALA A 180 10.01 11.15 -2.47
N SER A 181 9.25 12.25 -2.44
CA SER A 181 9.77 13.61 -2.25
C SER A 181 10.09 13.96 -0.78
N ARG A 182 9.57 13.20 0.21
CA ARG A 182 9.69 13.53 1.65
C ARG A 182 10.49 12.53 2.46
N VAL A 183 10.61 11.30 2.00
CA VAL A 183 11.40 10.24 2.64
C VAL A 183 12.88 10.57 2.49
N LYS A 184 13.60 10.71 3.62
CA LYS A 184 15.05 10.98 3.63
C LYS A 184 15.86 9.71 3.37
N SER A 185 15.35 8.56 3.84
CA SER A 185 15.96 7.26 3.60
C SER A 185 14.92 6.16 3.60
N ALA A 186 15.07 5.24 2.64
CA ALA A 186 14.25 4.02 2.57
C ALA A 186 15.15 2.80 2.46
N THR A 187 14.71 1.67 3.01
CA THR A 187 15.36 0.38 2.79
C THR A 187 14.51 -0.47 1.86
N ILE A 188 15.16 -1.09 0.90
CA ILE A 188 14.50 -1.83 -0.16
C ILE A 188 14.98 -3.28 -0.14
N THR A 189 14.08 -4.24 -0.21
CA THR A 189 14.40 -5.64 -0.52
C THR A 189 13.62 -6.10 -1.75
N ARG A 190 14.28 -6.88 -2.60
CA ARG A 190 13.63 -7.49 -3.78
C ARG A 190 12.89 -8.77 -3.44
N LYS A 191 12.82 -9.17 -2.16
CA LYS A 191 11.97 -10.27 -1.71
C LYS A 191 10.52 -9.94 -2.00
N CYS A 192 9.83 -10.79 -2.77
CA CYS A 192 8.40 -10.63 -3.05
C CYS A 192 7.60 -11.09 -1.82
N LEU A 193 7.22 -10.13 -0.97
CA LEU A 193 6.51 -10.40 0.29
C LEU A 193 5.06 -9.90 0.26
N TYR A 194 4.70 -9.07 -0.72
CA TYR A 194 3.34 -8.66 -1.00
C TYR A 194 2.81 -9.43 -2.22
N TYR A 195 1.57 -9.93 -2.14
CA TYR A 195 0.95 -10.76 -3.16
C TYR A 195 -0.29 -10.08 -3.70
N TYR A 196 -0.15 -9.51 -4.89
CA TYR A 196 -1.21 -8.83 -5.62
C TYR A 196 -2.09 -9.82 -6.37
N TYR A 197 -3.40 -9.79 -6.15
CA TYR A 197 -4.35 -10.64 -6.85
C TYR A 197 -5.07 -9.88 -7.96
N VAL A 198 -4.91 -10.34 -9.20
CA VAL A 198 -5.64 -9.81 -10.35
C VAL A 198 -7.10 -10.27 -10.27
N ASN A 199 -7.92 -9.44 -9.65
CA ASN A 199 -9.35 -9.66 -9.55
C ASN A 199 -10.01 -9.24 -10.87
N LYS A 200 -10.61 -10.20 -11.59
CA LYS A 200 -11.27 -9.93 -12.88
C LYS A 200 -12.47 -8.97 -12.75
N ASP A 201 -13.11 -8.96 -11.60
CA ASP A 201 -14.24 -8.07 -11.27
C ASP A 201 -13.76 -6.75 -10.63
N GLY A 202 -12.44 -6.58 -10.48
CA GLY A 202 -11.84 -5.42 -9.86
C GLY A 202 -11.85 -4.18 -10.74
N VAL A 203 -11.71 -3.02 -10.13
CA VAL A 203 -11.73 -1.71 -10.81
C VAL A 203 -10.66 -1.60 -11.88
N THR A 204 -9.48 -2.14 -11.65
CA THR A 204 -8.34 -2.13 -12.58
C THR A 204 -8.64 -2.88 -13.88
N GLN A 205 -9.39 -3.99 -13.81
CA GLN A 205 -9.74 -4.84 -14.95
C GLN A 205 -11.05 -4.41 -15.65
N SER A 206 -11.75 -3.42 -15.12
CA SER A 206 -13.00 -2.93 -15.71
C SER A 206 -12.78 -2.37 -17.12
N LYS A 207 -13.84 -2.37 -17.95
CA LYS A 207 -13.82 -1.71 -19.27
C LYS A 207 -13.43 -0.23 -19.13
N PHE A 208 -12.96 0.38 -20.23
CA PHE A 208 -12.65 1.81 -20.23
C PHE A 208 -13.91 2.62 -19.87
N THR A 209 -13.75 3.54 -18.93
CA THR A 209 -14.76 4.52 -18.53
C THR A 209 -14.08 5.88 -18.42
N ALA A 210 -14.85 6.97 -18.49
CA ALA A 210 -14.32 8.32 -18.30
C ALA A 210 -13.56 8.48 -16.96
N LYS A 211 -13.92 7.69 -15.95
CA LYS A 211 -13.23 7.69 -14.64
C LYS A 211 -11.77 7.23 -14.74
N LYS A 212 -11.40 6.43 -15.76
CA LYS A 212 -9.99 6.05 -16.01
C LYS A 212 -9.12 7.24 -16.47
N LEU A 213 -9.73 8.33 -16.92
CA LEU A 213 -9.03 9.58 -17.23
C LEU A 213 -8.57 10.33 -15.95
N ASP A 214 -9.01 9.90 -14.77
CA ASP A 214 -8.49 10.42 -13.50
C ASP A 214 -6.96 10.30 -13.42
N LEU A 215 -6.36 9.33 -14.13
CA LEU A 215 -4.92 9.21 -14.23
C LEU A 215 -4.26 10.50 -14.75
N LEU A 216 -4.86 11.14 -15.76
CA LEU A 216 -4.36 12.42 -16.29
C LEU A 216 -4.46 13.53 -15.25
N TYR A 217 -5.59 13.58 -14.51
CA TYR A 217 -5.75 14.53 -13.43
C TYR A 217 -4.67 14.33 -12.35
N ILE A 218 -4.46 13.10 -11.89
CA ILE A 218 -3.47 12.78 -10.86
C ILE A 218 -2.06 13.15 -11.32
N TRP A 219 -1.69 12.86 -12.57
CA TRP A 219 -0.38 13.24 -13.10
C TRP A 219 -0.22 14.75 -13.26
N ASN A 220 -1.28 15.50 -13.59
CA ASN A 220 -1.24 16.96 -13.59
C ASN A 220 -0.99 17.51 -12.18
N GLU A 221 -1.67 16.97 -11.15
CA GLU A 221 -1.40 17.33 -9.75
C GLU A 221 0.06 17.07 -9.35
N VAL A 222 0.61 15.92 -9.76
CA VAL A 222 2.02 15.59 -9.51
C VAL A 222 2.91 16.58 -10.26
N GLN A 223 2.65 16.88 -11.52
CA GLN A 223 3.44 17.81 -12.33
C GLN A 223 3.46 19.22 -11.76
N GLU A 224 2.32 19.73 -11.28
CA GLU A 224 2.25 21.03 -10.63
C GLU A 224 3.11 21.08 -9.34
N LYS A 225 3.08 19.99 -8.56
CA LYS A 225 3.92 19.87 -7.36
C LYS A 225 5.40 19.80 -7.72
N VAL A 226 5.76 19.02 -8.74
CA VAL A 226 7.15 18.91 -9.23
C VAL A 226 7.68 20.27 -9.68
N GLN A 227 6.91 21.03 -10.45
CA GLN A 227 7.33 22.36 -10.91
C GLN A 227 7.62 23.33 -9.75
N LYS A 228 6.90 23.20 -8.64
CA LYS A 228 7.06 24.07 -7.46
C LYS A 228 8.16 23.58 -6.52
N GLU A 229 8.26 22.27 -6.29
CA GLU A 229 9.07 21.70 -5.22
C GLU A 229 10.39 21.12 -5.72
N LEU A 230 10.43 20.62 -6.97
CA LEU A 230 11.52 19.85 -7.56
C LEU A 230 11.73 20.20 -9.04
N PRO A 231 12.05 21.48 -9.37
CA PRO A 231 12.12 21.95 -10.76
C PRO A 231 13.14 21.17 -11.63
N GLU A 232 14.13 20.51 -11.04
CA GLU A 232 15.09 19.64 -11.72
C GLU A 232 14.45 18.40 -12.35
N TYR A 233 13.26 17.98 -11.89
CA TYR A 233 12.50 16.85 -12.44
C TYR A 233 11.38 17.26 -13.41
N GLN A 234 11.23 18.53 -13.75
CA GLN A 234 10.09 19.02 -14.56
C GLN A 234 10.02 18.47 -15.99
N TYR A 235 11.08 17.89 -16.50
CA TYR A 235 11.19 17.34 -17.87
C TYR A 235 11.39 15.82 -17.92
N VAL A 236 11.15 15.13 -16.81
CA VAL A 236 11.29 13.66 -16.72
C VAL A 236 9.98 12.94 -17.04
#